data_c452b4bd2ecffe377ba0ffe264615fac
#
_entry.id   c452b4bd2ecffe377ba0ffe264615fac
#
_cell.length_a   1.000
_cell.length_b   1.000
_cell.length_c   1.000
_cell.angle_alpha   90.00
_cell.angle_beta   90.00
_cell.angle_gamma   90.00
#
_symmetry.space_group_name_H-M   'P 1'
#
loop_
_entity.id
_entity.type
_entity.pdbx_description
1 polymer ?
#
loop_
_entity_poly.entity_id
_entity_poly.type
_entity_poly.pdbx_seq_one_letter_code
_entity_poly.pdbx_strand_id
1 'polypeptide(L)'
;MANIQTSFIDFHNSIRLDVEDNTLLKDYKDQVIDGLKDYLPDDVKFETFLQGSYSVYTGIKSCDEKIDFDIDIAVAFEIDHTVYEDPREPKLWVKEALVEIFPNAQVNLKVPCVTATFTGKKTKKNVHVDVAVYAKEDENYFLAKAKEFSAPENRCWEEADPKVLKEKINSHVADSDDRKQFRRCIRYLKRWKDNNFNQEYKPTGIGLTINVMDTFLVNKSTDFLTRKVQYNDMECMK
;
A
#
# COMPACT_ATOMS: atom_id res chain seq x y z
N MET A 1 -13.40 22.54 -28.94
CA MET A 1 -13.65 22.10 -27.55
C MET A 1 -12.32 21.62 -26.98
N ALA A 2 -11.92 22.10 -25.81
CA ALA A 2 -10.72 21.60 -25.16
C ALA A 2 -10.89 20.08 -24.94
N ASN A 3 -9.83 19.31 -25.25
CA ASN A 3 -9.86 17.87 -25.03
C ASN A 3 -9.71 17.61 -23.54
N ILE A 4 -10.83 17.46 -22.86
CA ILE A 4 -10.88 17.28 -21.40
C ILE A 4 -10.12 16.01 -20.95
N GLN A 5 -10.02 15.01 -21.82
CA GLN A 5 -9.21 13.81 -21.55
C GLN A 5 -7.71 14.13 -21.42
N THR A 6 -7.20 15.06 -22.22
CA THR A 6 -5.80 15.52 -22.07
C THR A 6 -5.57 16.08 -20.68
N SER A 7 -6.47 16.94 -20.19
CA SER A 7 -6.37 17.49 -18.82
C SER A 7 -6.43 16.41 -17.74
N PHE A 8 -7.23 15.37 -17.89
CA PHE A 8 -7.25 14.21 -16.98
C PHE A 8 -5.93 13.45 -17.00
N ILE A 9 -5.33 13.24 -18.18
CA ILE A 9 -4.04 12.56 -18.30
C ILE A 9 -2.91 13.43 -17.70
N ASP A 10 -2.91 14.73 -17.94
CA ASP A 10 -1.92 15.65 -17.37
C ASP A 10 -2.03 15.65 -15.83
N PHE A 11 -3.25 15.71 -15.31
CA PHE A 11 -3.50 15.59 -13.88
C PHE A 11 -3.02 14.23 -13.34
N HIS A 12 -3.35 13.12 -14.01
CA HIS A 12 -2.83 11.81 -13.63
C HIS A 12 -1.30 11.79 -13.57
N ASN A 13 -0.63 12.36 -14.57
CA ASN A 13 0.82 12.40 -14.62
C ASN A 13 1.43 13.25 -13.48
N SER A 14 0.74 14.29 -13.04
CA SER A 14 1.18 15.12 -11.91
C SER A 14 1.05 14.43 -10.55
N ILE A 15 0.09 13.50 -10.39
CA ILE A 15 -0.21 12.86 -9.10
C ILE A 15 0.37 11.46 -8.94
N ARG A 16 0.69 10.74 -10.02
CA ARG A 16 1.28 9.39 -9.93
C ARG A 16 2.72 9.43 -9.44
N LEU A 17 3.18 8.36 -8.82
CA LEU A 17 4.59 8.16 -8.51
C LEU A 17 5.41 8.14 -9.81
N ASP A 18 6.52 8.86 -9.84
CA ASP A 18 7.46 8.84 -10.97
C ASP A 18 8.51 7.72 -10.84
N VAL A 19 9.49 7.72 -11.73
CA VAL A 19 10.55 6.69 -11.76
C VAL A 19 11.45 6.79 -10.52
N GLU A 20 11.78 8.01 -10.09
CA GLU A 20 12.64 8.25 -8.91
C GLU A 20 11.93 7.80 -7.64
N ASP A 21 10.63 8.13 -7.49
CA ASP A 21 9.79 7.71 -6.38
C ASP A 21 9.73 6.17 -6.28
N ASN A 22 9.51 5.50 -7.41
CA ASN A 22 9.44 4.04 -7.47
C ASN A 22 10.80 3.37 -7.18
N THR A 23 11.91 3.98 -7.62
CA THR A 23 13.26 3.49 -7.32
C THR A 23 13.54 3.59 -5.84
N LEU A 24 13.23 4.72 -5.21
CA LEU A 24 13.39 4.92 -3.78
C LEU A 24 12.60 3.89 -2.97
N LEU A 25 11.32 3.69 -3.29
CA LEU A 25 10.48 2.71 -2.61
C LEU A 25 10.99 1.27 -2.79
N LYS A 26 11.51 0.96 -3.98
CA LYS A 26 12.14 -0.33 -4.24
C LYS A 26 13.38 -0.54 -3.36
N ASP A 27 14.23 0.46 -3.24
CA ASP A 27 15.44 0.39 -2.42
C ASP A 27 15.11 0.14 -0.95
N TYR A 28 14.11 0.82 -0.39
CA TYR A 28 13.64 0.55 0.98
C TYR A 28 13.06 -0.85 1.12
N LYS A 29 12.26 -1.29 0.16
CA LYS A 29 11.72 -2.66 0.16
C LYS A 29 12.84 -3.70 0.18
N ASP A 30 13.83 -3.56 -0.68
CA ASP A 30 14.94 -4.51 -0.80
C ASP A 30 15.76 -4.53 0.51
N GLN A 31 16.05 -3.37 1.09
CA GLN A 31 16.73 -3.27 2.39
C GLN A 31 15.96 -3.97 3.52
N VAL A 32 14.62 -3.79 3.57
CA VAL A 32 13.79 -4.47 4.57
C VAL A 32 13.83 -5.99 4.37
N ILE A 33 13.58 -6.46 3.13
CA ILE A 33 13.50 -7.91 2.85
C ILE A 33 14.84 -8.61 3.14
N ASP A 34 15.94 -7.99 2.76
CA ASP A 34 17.27 -8.57 3.00
C ASP A 34 17.65 -8.48 4.49
N GLY A 35 17.45 -7.31 5.12
CA GLY A 35 17.76 -7.16 6.53
C GLY A 35 16.90 -8.03 7.46
N LEU A 36 15.63 -8.29 7.12
CA LEU A 36 14.81 -9.22 7.91
C LEU A 36 15.40 -10.64 7.93
N LYS A 37 16.05 -11.08 6.86
CA LYS A 37 16.74 -12.39 6.83
C LYS A 37 17.94 -12.44 7.78
N ASP A 38 18.59 -11.29 8.00
CA ASP A 38 19.80 -11.20 8.82
C ASP A 38 19.49 -11.01 10.31
N TYR A 39 18.35 -10.41 10.65
CA TYR A 39 18.04 -9.98 12.02
C TYR A 39 16.83 -10.69 12.66
N LEU A 40 16.06 -11.46 11.90
CA LEU A 40 15.02 -12.30 12.50
C LEU A 40 15.58 -13.60 13.07
N PRO A 41 14.92 -14.23 14.05
CA PRO A 41 15.38 -15.51 14.61
C PRO A 41 15.53 -16.60 13.54
N ASP A 42 16.66 -17.32 13.55
CA ASP A 42 17.02 -18.35 12.55
C ASP A 42 16.05 -19.54 12.53
N ASP A 43 15.38 -19.81 13.65
CA ASP A 43 14.45 -20.92 13.83
C ASP A 43 13.02 -20.61 13.39
N VAL A 44 12.73 -19.35 13.03
CA VAL A 44 11.41 -18.94 12.60
C VAL A 44 11.38 -18.73 11.08
N LYS A 45 10.62 -19.57 10.40
CA LYS A 45 10.39 -19.42 8.96
C LYS A 45 9.40 -18.31 8.68
N PHE A 46 9.64 -17.57 7.61
CA PHE A 46 8.75 -16.50 7.17
C PHE A 46 8.78 -16.31 5.65
N GLU A 47 7.75 -15.71 5.13
CA GLU A 47 7.70 -15.16 3.78
C GLU A 47 7.44 -13.66 3.80
N THR A 48 7.85 -12.97 2.75
CA THR A 48 7.57 -11.54 2.58
C THR A 48 6.88 -11.28 1.25
N PHE A 49 5.95 -10.33 1.24
CA PHE A 49 5.31 -9.88 0.02
C PHE A 49 4.85 -8.43 0.12
N LEU A 50 4.70 -7.77 -1.04
CA LEU A 50 4.18 -6.42 -1.11
C LEU A 50 2.65 -6.42 -0.99
N GLN A 51 2.14 -5.47 -0.21
CA GLN A 51 0.72 -5.15 -0.11
C GLN A 51 0.46 -3.66 -0.32
N GLY A 52 -0.74 -3.18 -0.03
CA GLY A 52 -1.09 -1.76 -0.13
C GLY A 52 -1.06 -1.20 -1.55
N SER A 53 -1.03 0.11 -1.62
CA SER A 53 -1.21 0.85 -2.88
C SER A 53 -0.09 0.66 -3.89
N TYR A 54 1.13 0.42 -3.42
CA TYR A 54 2.27 0.14 -4.27
C TYR A 54 2.11 -1.18 -5.02
N SER A 55 1.65 -2.23 -4.32
CA SER A 55 1.49 -3.58 -4.88
C SER A 55 0.41 -3.71 -5.96
N VAL A 56 -0.55 -2.79 -5.99
CA VAL A 56 -1.65 -2.75 -6.97
C VAL A 56 -1.52 -1.58 -7.96
N TYR A 57 -0.38 -0.90 -7.92
CA TYR A 57 -0.06 0.20 -8.84
C TYR A 57 -1.05 1.36 -8.78
N THR A 58 -1.49 1.75 -7.58
CA THR A 58 -2.42 2.86 -7.36
C THR A 58 -1.86 3.92 -6.39
N GLY A 59 -0.56 3.90 -6.15
CA GLY A 59 0.15 4.92 -5.38
C GLY A 59 0.02 6.30 -6.02
N ILE A 60 -0.06 7.34 -5.16
CA ILE A 60 -0.04 8.74 -5.56
C ILE A 60 1.00 9.51 -4.75
N LYS A 61 1.52 10.59 -5.31
CA LYS A 61 2.33 11.56 -4.58
C LYS A 61 1.49 12.23 -3.50
N SER A 62 2.09 12.57 -2.37
CA SER A 62 1.39 13.37 -1.36
C SER A 62 1.03 14.77 -1.86
N CYS A 63 0.01 15.39 -1.25
CA CYS A 63 -0.33 16.81 -1.46
C CYS A 63 0.64 17.74 -0.77
N ASP A 64 1.31 17.29 0.28
CA ASP A 64 2.29 18.06 1.04
C ASP A 64 3.70 17.75 0.53
N GLU A 65 4.47 18.79 0.14
CA GLU A 65 5.85 18.64 -0.33
C GLU A 65 6.80 18.01 0.70
N LYS A 66 6.40 17.99 1.98
CA LYS A 66 7.20 17.41 3.07
C LYS A 66 7.00 15.91 3.27
N ILE A 67 6.12 15.28 2.52
CA ILE A 67 5.57 13.97 2.84
C ILE A 67 5.69 13.03 1.66
N ASP A 68 5.74 11.97 1.93
CA ASP A 68 5.53 10.68 2.51
C ASP A 68 5.25 9.71 1.39
N PHE A 69 6.24 8.94 1.13
CA PHE A 69 6.02 7.72 0.38
C PHE A 69 5.74 6.63 1.40
N ASP A 70 4.63 5.94 1.21
CA ASP A 70 4.31 4.76 2.00
C ASP A 70 4.62 3.52 1.18
N ILE A 71 5.39 2.62 1.75
CA ILE A 71 5.53 1.26 1.24
C ILE A 71 5.02 0.27 2.28
N ASP A 72 4.08 -0.56 1.86
CA ASP A 72 3.48 -1.59 2.70
C ASP A 72 4.09 -2.95 2.36
N ILE A 73 4.75 -3.56 3.32
CA ILE A 73 5.36 -4.89 3.23
C ILE A 73 4.63 -5.80 4.21
N ALA A 74 4.35 -7.03 3.82
CA ALA A 74 3.89 -8.07 4.72
C ALA A 74 5.04 -9.00 5.07
N VAL A 75 5.13 -9.38 6.34
CA VAL A 75 5.94 -10.48 6.85
C VAL A 75 4.99 -11.49 7.47
N ALA A 76 4.98 -12.71 6.95
CA ALA A 76 4.14 -13.77 7.44
C ALA A 76 5.01 -14.89 7.99
N PHE A 77 4.97 -15.07 9.31
CA PHE A 77 5.69 -16.09 10.04
C PHE A 77 4.91 -17.42 10.02
N GLU A 78 5.58 -18.54 9.78
CA GLU A 78 5.01 -19.87 9.90
C GLU A 78 4.88 -20.23 11.40
N ILE A 79 3.96 -19.60 12.09
CA ILE A 79 3.67 -19.79 13.52
C ILE A 79 2.17 -20.00 13.74
N ASP A 80 1.83 -20.71 14.80
CA ASP A 80 0.45 -20.91 15.27
C ASP A 80 0.05 -19.73 16.17
N HIS A 81 -0.95 -18.95 15.73
CA HIS A 81 -1.43 -17.76 16.44
C HIS A 81 -2.08 -18.09 17.79
N THR A 82 -2.49 -19.35 18.00
CA THR A 82 -3.04 -19.80 19.29
C THR A 82 -1.96 -20.15 20.31
N VAL A 83 -0.74 -20.45 19.84
CA VAL A 83 0.46 -20.63 20.69
C VAL A 83 1.09 -19.27 21.00
N TYR A 84 1.19 -18.40 20.01
CA TYR A 84 1.64 -17.02 20.16
C TYR A 84 0.44 -16.11 20.46
N GLU A 85 -0.19 -16.28 21.63
CA GLU A 85 -1.43 -15.57 22.00
C GLU A 85 -1.27 -14.04 22.00
N ASP A 86 -0.09 -13.53 22.33
CA ASP A 86 0.20 -12.10 22.27
C ASP A 86 0.76 -11.69 20.90
N PRO A 87 -0.04 -11.03 20.05
CA PRO A 87 0.38 -10.63 18.71
C PRO A 87 1.53 -9.61 18.70
N ARG A 88 1.87 -9.04 19.86
CA ARG A 88 3.01 -8.11 19.97
C ARG A 88 4.35 -8.83 19.85
N GLU A 89 4.43 -10.09 20.25
CA GLU A 89 5.68 -10.82 20.24
C GLU A 89 6.34 -10.84 18.86
N PRO A 90 5.73 -11.36 17.79
CA PRO A 90 6.33 -11.33 16.47
C PRO A 90 6.44 -9.90 15.88
N LYS A 91 5.60 -8.96 16.34
CA LYS A 91 5.79 -7.53 15.97
C LYS A 91 7.02 -6.93 16.61
N LEU A 92 7.41 -7.35 17.81
CA LEU A 92 8.63 -6.90 18.47
C LEU A 92 9.86 -7.44 17.74
N TRP A 93 9.87 -8.71 17.28
CA TRP A 93 10.95 -9.21 16.43
C TRP A 93 11.16 -8.34 15.19
N VAL A 94 10.09 -7.98 14.50
CA VAL A 94 10.16 -7.08 13.33
C VAL A 94 10.60 -5.67 13.73
N LYS A 95 10.16 -5.15 14.88
CA LYS A 95 10.61 -3.85 15.38
C LYS A 95 12.11 -3.83 15.63
N GLU A 96 12.63 -4.84 16.33
CA GLU A 96 14.05 -4.98 16.65
C GLU A 96 14.86 -5.08 15.36
N ALA A 97 14.45 -5.92 14.41
CA ALA A 97 15.09 -6.01 13.11
C ALA A 97 15.11 -4.67 12.37
N LEU A 98 13.97 -3.94 12.33
CA LEU A 98 13.91 -2.65 11.66
C LEU A 98 14.77 -1.57 12.32
N VAL A 99 14.99 -1.64 13.64
CA VAL A 99 15.91 -0.73 14.35
C VAL A 99 17.35 -0.98 13.90
N GLU A 100 17.75 -2.24 13.74
CA GLU A 100 19.09 -2.61 13.25
C GLU A 100 19.28 -2.26 11.76
N ILE A 101 18.30 -2.57 10.92
CA ILE A 101 18.31 -2.24 9.48
C ILE A 101 18.39 -0.72 9.28
N PHE A 102 17.66 0.04 10.10
CA PHE A 102 17.48 1.48 9.94
C PHE A 102 17.79 2.28 11.22
N PRO A 103 19.04 2.36 11.64
CA PRO A 103 19.43 3.01 12.92
C PRO A 103 19.10 4.51 13.00
N ASN A 104 18.77 5.15 11.86
CA ASN A 104 18.38 6.56 11.80
C ASN A 104 16.86 6.75 11.63
N ALA A 105 16.07 5.70 11.60
CA ALA A 105 14.62 5.77 11.53
C ALA A 105 13.98 5.76 12.91
N GLN A 106 12.81 6.38 13.00
CA GLN A 106 11.95 6.18 14.17
C GLN A 106 11.05 4.96 13.92
N VAL A 107 11.25 3.90 14.72
CA VAL A 107 10.48 2.66 14.58
C VAL A 107 9.42 2.56 15.69
N ASN A 108 8.15 2.38 15.30
CA ASN A 108 7.01 2.33 16.22
C ASN A 108 6.05 1.19 15.86
N LEU A 109 5.45 0.57 16.88
CA LEU A 109 4.32 -0.33 16.69
C LEU A 109 3.01 0.47 16.55
N LYS A 110 2.40 0.45 15.37
CA LYS A 110 1.00 0.85 15.15
C LYS A 110 0.09 -0.37 15.30
N VAL A 111 -1.22 -0.18 15.37
CA VAL A 111 -2.16 -1.31 15.50
C VAL A 111 -1.94 -2.34 14.39
N PRO A 112 -1.98 -1.99 13.08
CA PRO A 112 -1.90 -2.97 12.00
C PRO A 112 -0.47 -3.32 11.55
N CYS A 113 0.56 -2.58 11.96
CA CYS A 113 1.91 -2.73 11.40
C CYS A 113 3.01 -2.27 12.37
N VAL A 114 4.25 -2.52 12.00
CA VAL A 114 5.45 -1.86 12.53
C VAL A 114 5.88 -0.83 11.49
N THR A 115 6.04 0.43 11.90
CA THR A 115 6.38 1.53 11.00
C THR A 115 7.78 2.05 11.27
N ALA A 116 8.63 2.07 10.25
CA ALA A 116 9.86 2.84 10.25
C ALA A 116 9.63 4.18 9.52
N THR A 117 9.86 5.29 10.23
CA THR A 117 9.68 6.65 9.70
C THR A 117 11.04 7.30 9.49
N PHE A 118 11.30 7.76 8.29
CA PHE A 118 12.49 8.49 7.91
C PHE A 118 12.18 9.96 7.76
N THR A 119 12.78 10.81 8.60
CA THR A 119 12.68 12.27 8.46
C THR A 119 13.80 12.77 7.57
N GLY A 120 13.43 13.26 6.40
CA GLY A 120 14.37 13.57 5.33
C GLY A 120 15.28 14.76 5.58
N LYS A 121 16.42 14.54 6.24
CA LYS A 121 17.56 15.50 6.19
C LYS A 121 18.27 15.49 4.83
N LYS A 122 18.26 14.36 4.11
CA LYS A 122 18.97 14.22 2.81
C LYS A 122 18.04 14.29 1.59
N THR A 123 16.80 13.82 1.68
CA THR A 123 15.89 13.67 0.53
C THR A 123 14.78 14.72 0.49
N LYS A 124 14.64 15.59 1.51
CA LYS A 124 13.52 16.52 1.72
C LYS A 124 12.12 15.86 1.78
N LYS A 125 12.03 14.54 1.69
CA LYS A 125 10.79 13.77 1.72
C LYS A 125 10.86 12.79 2.88
N ASN A 126 9.77 12.65 3.63
CA ASN A 126 9.65 11.59 4.60
C ASN A 126 9.25 10.29 3.89
N VAL A 127 9.75 9.17 4.36
CA VAL A 127 9.36 7.85 3.87
C VAL A 127 8.84 7.05 5.05
N HIS A 128 7.71 6.40 4.85
CA HIS A 128 7.17 5.42 5.79
C HIS A 128 7.31 4.03 5.19
N VAL A 129 7.89 3.15 5.98
CA VAL A 129 7.92 1.73 5.67
C VAL A 129 7.03 1.04 6.70
N ASP A 130 5.87 0.60 6.27
CA ASP A 130 4.90 -0.09 7.10
C ASP A 130 5.03 -1.60 6.88
N VAL A 131 5.40 -2.33 7.95
CA VAL A 131 5.54 -3.78 7.92
C VAL A 131 4.40 -4.41 8.69
N ALA A 132 3.44 -4.97 7.97
CA ALA A 132 2.34 -5.74 8.56
C ALA A 132 2.83 -7.15 8.90
N VAL A 133 2.51 -7.61 10.11
CA VAL A 133 2.98 -8.89 10.65
C VAL A 133 1.82 -9.86 10.72
N TYR A 134 2.02 -11.04 10.15
CA TYR A 134 1.04 -12.11 10.11
C TYR A 134 1.57 -13.39 10.75
N ALA A 135 0.71 -14.14 11.40
CA ALA A 135 0.88 -15.57 11.54
C ALA A 135 0.31 -16.25 10.29
N LYS A 136 1.02 -17.23 9.75
CA LYS A 136 0.61 -18.00 8.58
C LYS A 136 0.47 -19.46 8.98
N GLU A 137 -0.72 -19.98 8.82
CA GLU A 137 -1.08 -21.38 9.10
C GLU A 137 -1.66 -21.98 7.82
N ASP A 138 -0.89 -22.82 7.16
CA ASP A 138 -1.18 -23.32 5.81
C ASP A 138 -1.44 -22.15 4.83
N GLU A 139 -2.68 -21.99 4.35
CA GLU A 139 -3.10 -20.91 3.46
C GLU A 139 -3.78 -19.72 4.19
N ASN A 140 -3.92 -19.80 5.52
CA ASN A 140 -4.60 -18.79 6.31
C ASN A 140 -3.60 -17.78 6.88
N TYR A 141 -4.01 -16.52 6.93
CA TYR A 141 -3.22 -15.43 7.48
C TYR A 141 -3.98 -14.76 8.62
N PHE A 142 -3.29 -14.51 9.72
CA PHE A 142 -3.82 -13.79 10.87
C PHE A 142 -2.96 -12.55 11.12
N LEU A 143 -3.56 -11.37 10.98
CA LEU A 143 -2.87 -10.09 11.17
C LEU A 143 -2.69 -9.79 12.66
N ALA A 144 -1.47 -9.51 13.07
CA ALA A 144 -1.12 -9.08 14.42
C ALA A 144 -1.58 -7.63 14.68
N LYS A 145 -2.63 -7.44 15.49
CA LYS A 145 -3.18 -6.13 15.82
C LYS A 145 -2.91 -5.77 17.29
N ALA A 146 -1.91 -4.93 17.50
CA ALA A 146 -1.59 -4.34 18.79
C ALA A 146 -0.60 -3.19 18.64
N LYS A 147 -0.66 -2.19 19.54
CA LYS A 147 0.45 -1.26 19.79
C LYS A 147 1.34 -1.84 20.88
N GLU A 148 2.53 -1.29 21.03
CA GLU A 148 3.52 -1.74 22.02
C GLU A 148 2.95 -1.82 23.45
N PHE A 149 2.18 -0.82 23.84
CA PHE A 149 1.58 -0.71 25.17
C PHE A 149 0.05 -0.90 25.16
N SER A 150 -0.47 -1.66 24.20
CA SER A 150 -1.90 -2.00 24.18
C SER A 150 -2.28 -2.79 25.43
N ALA A 151 -3.42 -2.45 26.04
CA ALA A 151 -4.04 -3.29 27.05
C ALA A 151 -4.46 -4.65 26.44
N PRO A 152 -4.54 -5.73 27.24
CA PRO A 152 -4.81 -7.08 26.70
C PRO A 152 -6.04 -7.16 25.78
N GLU A 153 -7.12 -6.49 26.13
CA GLU A 153 -8.37 -6.43 25.36
C GLU A 153 -8.24 -5.76 23.99
N ASN A 154 -7.14 -5.03 23.77
CA ASN A 154 -6.82 -4.35 22.50
C ASN A 154 -5.73 -5.08 21.69
N ARG A 155 -5.46 -6.34 22.02
CA ARG A 155 -4.53 -7.22 21.32
C ARG A 155 -5.29 -8.34 20.69
N CYS A 156 -5.19 -8.52 19.41
CA CYS A 156 -5.85 -9.65 18.74
C CYS A 156 -5.12 -10.04 17.46
N TRP A 157 -5.30 -11.29 17.11
CA TRP A 157 -5.09 -11.79 15.79
C TRP A 157 -6.38 -11.64 14.99
N GLU A 158 -6.31 -11.08 13.81
CA GLU A 158 -7.46 -10.89 12.92
C GLU A 158 -7.24 -11.67 11.64
N GLU A 159 -8.16 -12.59 11.34
CA GLU A 159 -8.12 -13.31 10.07
C GLU A 159 -8.15 -12.34 8.90
N ALA A 160 -7.24 -12.52 7.94
CA ALA A 160 -7.07 -11.63 6.81
C ALA A 160 -6.58 -12.41 5.60
N ASP A 161 -6.89 -11.91 4.41
CA ASP A 161 -6.38 -12.47 3.16
C ASP A 161 -5.74 -11.38 2.29
N PRO A 162 -4.51 -10.98 2.61
CA PRO A 162 -3.83 -9.90 1.90
C PRO A 162 -3.47 -10.26 0.46
N LYS A 163 -3.26 -11.55 0.16
CA LYS A 163 -2.91 -12.02 -1.18
C LYS A 163 -4.12 -12.02 -2.10
N VAL A 164 -5.25 -12.55 -1.64
CA VAL A 164 -6.50 -12.57 -2.40
C VAL A 164 -7.03 -11.16 -2.65
N LEU A 165 -6.95 -10.26 -1.69
CA LEU A 165 -7.32 -8.86 -1.90
C LEU A 165 -6.50 -8.22 -3.04
N LYS A 166 -5.18 -8.39 -3.00
CA LYS A 166 -4.26 -7.90 -4.04
C LYS A 166 -4.60 -8.49 -5.41
N GLU A 167 -4.84 -9.80 -5.47
CA GLU A 167 -5.20 -10.50 -6.69
C GLU A 167 -6.53 -10.00 -7.27
N LYS A 168 -7.57 -9.90 -6.45
CA LYS A 168 -8.88 -9.35 -6.84
C LYS A 168 -8.76 -7.95 -7.45
N ILE A 169 -7.97 -7.06 -6.85
CA ILE A 169 -7.76 -5.70 -7.38
C ILE A 169 -7.02 -5.75 -8.72
N ASN A 170 -5.97 -6.57 -8.84
CA ASN A 170 -5.14 -6.63 -10.04
C ASN A 170 -5.83 -7.33 -11.21
N SER A 171 -6.70 -8.31 -10.95
CA SER A 171 -7.45 -9.08 -11.97
C SER A 171 -8.82 -8.50 -12.28
N HIS A 172 -9.29 -7.49 -11.51
CA HIS A 172 -10.65 -6.92 -11.63
C HIS A 172 -10.99 -6.49 -13.07
N VAL A 173 -10.02 -5.92 -13.80
CA VAL A 173 -10.18 -5.56 -15.21
C VAL A 173 -9.20 -6.40 -16.03
N ALA A 174 -9.72 -7.28 -16.88
CA ALA A 174 -8.92 -8.25 -17.64
C ALA A 174 -8.01 -7.57 -18.67
N ASP A 175 -8.54 -6.64 -19.46
CA ASP A 175 -7.77 -5.93 -20.47
C ASP A 175 -6.74 -4.99 -19.83
N SER A 176 -5.51 -5.00 -20.35
CA SER A 176 -4.38 -4.26 -19.76
C SER A 176 -4.53 -2.74 -19.89
N ASP A 177 -5.13 -2.24 -20.98
CA ASP A 177 -5.29 -0.82 -21.24
C ASP A 177 -6.52 -0.27 -20.49
N ASP A 178 -7.61 -1.04 -20.43
CA ASP A 178 -8.76 -0.73 -19.61
C ASP A 178 -8.39 -0.70 -18.12
N ARG A 179 -7.52 -1.60 -17.68
CA ARG A 179 -6.95 -1.60 -16.31
C ARG A 179 -6.15 -0.33 -16.01
N LYS A 180 -5.52 0.29 -17.00
CA LYS A 180 -4.87 1.60 -16.82
C LYS A 180 -5.90 2.68 -16.50
N GLN A 181 -7.08 2.67 -17.16
CA GLN A 181 -8.18 3.59 -16.83
C GLN A 181 -8.70 3.35 -15.42
N PHE A 182 -8.98 2.11 -15.04
CA PHE A 182 -9.36 1.72 -13.69
C PHE A 182 -8.41 2.27 -12.62
N ARG A 183 -7.10 2.06 -12.80
CA ARG A 183 -6.09 2.57 -11.87
C ARG A 183 -6.00 4.10 -11.83
N ARG A 184 -6.29 4.79 -12.95
CA ARG A 184 -6.39 6.25 -12.97
C ARG A 184 -7.58 6.73 -12.14
N CYS A 185 -8.75 6.12 -12.29
CA CYS A 185 -9.94 6.46 -11.49
C CYS A 185 -9.68 6.33 -9.99
N ILE A 186 -9.03 5.25 -9.55
CA ILE A 186 -8.63 5.09 -8.14
C ILE A 186 -7.71 6.25 -7.69
N ARG A 187 -6.72 6.64 -8.51
CA ARG A 187 -5.81 7.74 -8.16
C ARG A 187 -6.53 9.09 -8.10
N TYR A 188 -7.48 9.35 -9.00
CA TYR A 188 -8.28 10.57 -8.97
C TYR A 188 -9.08 10.69 -7.67
N LEU A 189 -9.76 9.61 -7.26
CA LEU A 189 -10.50 9.59 -5.99
C LEU A 189 -9.59 9.73 -4.77
N LYS A 190 -8.43 9.08 -4.78
CA LYS A 190 -7.45 9.26 -3.69
C LYS A 190 -6.99 10.71 -3.59
N ARG A 191 -6.68 11.37 -4.71
CA ARG A 191 -6.30 12.78 -4.72
C ARG A 191 -7.46 13.70 -4.29
N TRP A 192 -8.67 13.43 -4.78
CA TRP A 192 -9.87 14.14 -4.34
C TRP A 192 -10.06 14.01 -2.82
N LYS A 193 -9.94 12.81 -2.28
CA LYS A 193 -9.98 12.57 -0.84
C LYS A 193 -8.94 13.42 -0.09
N ASP A 194 -7.70 13.44 -0.57
CA ASP A 194 -6.61 14.15 0.09
C ASP A 194 -6.82 15.67 0.12
N ASN A 195 -7.51 16.22 -0.88
CA ASN A 195 -7.80 17.64 -0.99
C ASN A 195 -9.07 18.07 -0.23
N ASN A 196 -10.00 17.15 0.05
CA ASN A 196 -11.33 17.52 0.55
C ASN A 196 -11.63 17.03 1.97
N PHE A 197 -10.80 16.18 2.55
CA PHE A 197 -11.01 15.65 3.91
C PHE A 197 -9.81 15.95 4.81
N ASN A 198 -10.09 16.33 6.04
CA ASN A 198 -9.09 16.34 7.10
C ASN A 198 -8.81 14.93 7.59
N GLN A 199 -7.77 14.74 8.40
CA GLN A 199 -7.32 13.40 8.83
C GLN A 199 -8.37 12.62 9.62
N GLU A 200 -9.25 13.30 10.35
CA GLU A 200 -10.24 12.68 11.24
C GLU A 200 -11.36 11.96 10.49
N TYR A 201 -11.79 12.55 9.35
CA TYR A 201 -12.92 12.04 8.55
C TYR A 201 -12.51 11.49 7.19
N LYS A 202 -11.22 11.29 7.00
CA LYS A 202 -10.66 10.88 5.71
C LYS A 202 -10.98 9.42 5.38
N PRO A 203 -11.67 9.12 4.27
CA PRO A 203 -11.91 7.74 3.86
C PRO A 203 -10.60 6.98 3.66
N THR A 204 -10.59 5.68 3.93
CA THR A 204 -9.40 4.86 3.68
C THR A 204 -9.13 4.69 2.17
N GLY A 205 -7.86 4.56 1.79
CA GLY A 205 -7.50 4.33 0.39
C GLY A 205 -8.05 3.01 -0.15
N ILE A 206 -8.13 1.99 0.70
CA ILE A 206 -8.71 0.70 0.31
C ILE A 206 -10.23 0.80 0.12
N GLY A 207 -10.95 1.53 0.99
CA GLY A 207 -12.38 1.75 0.82
C GLY A 207 -12.72 2.43 -0.50
N LEU A 208 -11.94 3.44 -0.92
CA LEU A 208 -12.10 4.06 -2.24
C LEU A 208 -11.78 3.08 -3.38
N THR A 209 -10.78 2.22 -3.21
CA THR A 209 -10.43 1.21 -4.22
C THR A 209 -11.57 0.21 -4.41
N ILE A 210 -12.16 -0.28 -3.32
CA ILE A 210 -13.33 -1.20 -3.37
C ILE A 210 -14.53 -0.49 -4.02
N ASN A 211 -14.80 0.76 -3.65
CA ASN A 211 -15.89 1.53 -4.27
C ASN A 211 -15.70 1.64 -5.80
N VAL A 212 -14.46 1.91 -6.26
CA VAL A 212 -14.20 1.92 -7.71
C VAL A 212 -14.36 0.51 -8.32
N MET A 213 -13.96 -0.55 -7.64
CA MET A 213 -14.19 -1.91 -8.14
C MET A 213 -15.68 -2.18 -8.36
N ASP A 214 -16.53 -1.76 -7.44
CA ASP A 214 -17.97 -2.02 -7.50
C ASP A 214 -18.69 -1.19 -8.55
N THR A 215 -18.15 -0.02 -8.91
CA THR A 215 -18.83 0.95 -9.76
C THR A 215 -18.15 1.19 -11.11
N PHE A 216 -16.93 0.71 -11.31
CA PHE A 216 -16.14 1.01 -12.50
C PHE A 216 -16.74 0.39 -13.77
N LEU A 217 -17.01 1.26 -14.72
CA LEU A 217 -17.36 0.88 -16.10
C LEU A 217 -16.36 1.52 -17.05
N VAL A 218 -15.72 0.71 -17.87
CA VAL A 218 -14.80 1.20 -18.90
C VAL A 218 -15.51 2.16 -19.83
N ASN A 219 -14.95 3.36 -20.00
CA ASN A 219 -15.48 4.33 -20.95
C ASN A 219 -14.42 4.66 -22.00
N LYS A 220 -14.63 4.16 -23.22
CA LYS A 220 -13.73 4.34 -24.36
C LYS A 220 -14.52 4.38 -25.67
N SER A 221 -13.97 5.08 -26.66
CA SER A 221 -14.45 5.05 -28.03
C SER A 221 -13.32 4.67 -28.98
N THR A 222 -13.67 4.09 -30.11
CA THR A 222 -12.70 3.76 -31.17
C THR A 222 -13.00 4.64 -32.39
N ASP A 223 -12.02 5.42 -32.77
CA ASP A 223 -12.11 6.19 -34.02
C ASP A 223 -12.25 5.26 -35.21
N PHE A 224 -13.30 5.46 -36.02
CA PHE A 224 -13.65 4.55 -37.10
C PHE A 224 -12.57 4.50 -38.21
N LEU A 225 -11.93 5.63 -38.50
CA LEU A 225 -10.96 5.76 -39.58
C LEU A 225 -9.56 5.32 -39.14
N THR A 226 -9.11 5.80 -37.99
CA THR A 226 -7.74 5.56 -37.50
C THR A 226 -7.60 4.31 -36.63
N ARG A 227 -8.74 3.71 -36.22
CA ARG A 227 -8.80 2.59 -35.27
C ARG A 227 -8.16 2.90 -33.91
N LYS A 228 -7.88 4.16 -33.60
CA LYS A 228 -7.32 4.56 -32.32
C LYS A 228 -8.38 4.51 -31.24
N VAL A 229 -8.06 3.88 -30.13
CA VAL A 229 -8.88 3.86 -28.93
C VAL A 229 -8.63 5.14 -28.14
N GLN A 230 -9.70 5.81 -27.73
CA GLN A 230 -9.68 6.99 -26.87
C GLN A 230 -10.49 6.70 -25.62
N TYR A 231 -9.87 6.84 -24.46
CA TYR A 231 -10.52 6.71 -23.16
C TYR A 231 -11.17 8.03 -22.76
N ASN A 232 -12.25 7.95 -22.01
CA ASN A 232 -12.95 9.11 -21.45
C ASN A 232 -13.01 8.96 -19.93
N ASP A 233 -12.01 9.48 -19.25
CA ASP A 233 -11.88 9.36 -17.79
C ASP A 233 -12.93 10.20 -17.06
N MET A 234 -13.40 11.32 -17.67
CA MET A 234 -14.47 12.14 -17.10
C MET A 234 -15.78 11.37 -17.00
N GLU A 235 -16.18 10.68 -18.08
CA GLU A 235 -17.40 9.88 -18.06
C GLU A 235 -17.28 8.68 -17.12
N CYS A 236 -16.08 8.14 -16.97
CA CYS A 236 -15.80 7.04 -16.06
C CYS A 236 -15.88 7.46 -14.58
N MET A 237 -15.76 8.75 -14.28
CA MET A 237 -15.80 9.32 -12.92
C MET A 237 -17.20 9.85 -12.52
N LYS A 238 -18.20 9.79 -13.38
CA LYS A 238 -19.59 10.13 -13.09
C LYS A 238 -20.34 8.99 -12.43
#